data_8b837dd8b49f72e0f41b89e7a11200c3
#
_entry.id   8b837dd8b49f72e0f41b89e7a11200c3
#
_cell.length_a   1.000
_cell.length_b   1.000
_cell.length_c   1.000
_cell.angle_alpha   90.00
_cell.angle_beta   90.00
_cell.angle_gamma   90.00
#
_symmetry.space_group_name_H-M   'P 1'
#
loop_
_entity.id
_entity.type
_entity.pdbx_description
1 polymer ?
#
loop_
_entity_poly.entity_id
_entity_poly.type
_entity_poly.pdbx_seq_one_letter_code
_entity_poly.pdbx_strand_id
1 'polypeptide(L)'
;PAIYGEPERVPIMESDPTHPTNCYGETKLSMERMFHWTSVAHDIHFVALRYFNACGAHPNGNIGEAHDPETHLIPIVLQVPNGQRSRPQALTQRSVFVSEML
;
A
#
# COMPACT_ATOMS: atom_id res chain seq x y z
N PRO A 1 0.82 4.26 -1.67
CA PRO A 1 -0.56 3.84 -1.48
C PRO A 1 -1.44 4.24 -2.66
N ALA A 2 -2.53 3.50 -2.89
CA ALA A 2 -3.43 3.71 -4.02
C ALA A 2 -4.10 5.10 -4.05
N ILE A 3 -4.10 5.82 -2.93
CA ILE A 3 -4.72 7.15 -2.83
C ILE A 3 -3.99 8.24 -3.62
N TYR A 4 -2.69 8.09 -3.89
CA TYR A 4 -1.92 9.07 -4.67
C TYR A 4 -2.05 8.86 -6.18
N GLY A 5 -2.49 7.66 -6.62
CA GLY A 5 -2.51 7.30 -8.03
C GLY A 5 -1.12 7.29 -8.64
N GLU A 6 -0.94 7.92 -9.79
CA GLU A 6 0.36 8.06 -10.44
C GLU A 6 1.13 9.25 -9.84
N PRO A 7 2.23 9.01 -9.13
CA PRO A 7 2.96 10.09 -8.47
C PRO A 7 3.76 10.94 -9.48
N GLU A 8 3.74 12.25 -9.29
CA GLU A 8 4.53 13.19 -10.10
C GLU A 8 6.02 13.14 -9.75
N ARG A 9 6.35 12.72 -8.54
CA ARG A 9 7.73 12.64 -8.03
C ARG A 9 7.92 11.49 -7.05
N VAL A 10 9.19 11.16 -6.81
CA VAL A 10 9.63 10.15 -5.84
C VAL A 10 10.81 10.74 -5.05
N PRO A 11 10.82 10.61 -3.72
CA PRO A 11 9.83 9.96 -2.86
C PRO A 11 8.51 10.75 -2.78
N ILE A 12 7.40 10.06 -2.54
CA ILE A 12 6.09 10.67 -2.32
C ILE A 12 6.05 11.27 -0.91
N MET A 13 5.52 12.49 -0.82
CA MET A 13 5.32 13.20 0.44
C MET A 13 3.85 13.14 0.85
N GLU A 14 3.58 13.28 2.15
CA GLU A 14 2.21 13.31 2.68
C GLU A 14 1.36 14.45 2.08
N SER A 15 2.02 15.57 1.74
CA SER A 15 1.41 16.75 1.13
C SER A 15 1.15 16.63 -0.37
N ASP A 16 1.61 15.55 -1.01
CA ASP A 16 1.44 15.38 -2.46
C ASP A 16 -0.05 15.17 -2.80
N PRO A 17 -0.47 15.60 -4.01
CA PRO A 17 -1.86 15.46 -4.44
C PRO A 17 -2.35 14.01 -4.39
N THR A 18 -3.59 13.82 -3.95
CA THR A 18 -4.24 12.52 -3.90
C THR A 18 -5.21 12.39 -5.08
N HIS A 19 -4.84 11.60 -6.08
CA HIS A 19 -5.61 11.35 -7.29
C HIS A 19 -5.71 9.86 -7.58
N PRO A 20 -6.58 9.12 -6.85
CA PRO A 20 -6.74 7.69 -7.07
C PRO A 20 -7.08 7.36 -8.52
N THR A 21 -6.51 6.28 -9.03
CA THR A 21 -6.75 5.77 -10.40
C THR A 21 -7.64 4.54 -10.44
N ASN A 22 -8.13 4.10 -9.28
CA ASN A 22 -9.01 2.94 -9.16
C ASN A 22 -9.98 3.08 -7.98
N CYS A 23 -11.03 2.26 -7.98
CA CYS A 23 -12.08 2.31 -6.96
C CYS A 23 -11.57 2.01 -5.55
N TYR A 24 -10.56 1.14 -5.40
CA TYR A 24 -9.95 0.85 -4.10
C TYR A 24 -9.28 2.10 -3.51
N GLY A 25 -8.46 2.79 -4.29
CA GLY A 25 -7.80 4.04 -3.87
C GLY A 25 -8.82 5.12 -3.51
N GLU A 26 -9.90 5.25 -4.30
CA GLU A 26 -10.98 6.22 -4.03
C GLU A 26 -11.71 5.90 -2.72
N THR A 27 -11.97 4.63 -2.42
CA THR A 27 -12.58 4.23 -1.14
C THR A 27 -11.69 4.63 0.04
N LYS A 28 -10.39 4.40 -0.05
CA LYS A 28 -9.44 4.78 1.00
C LYS A 28 -9.38 6.28 1.21
N LEU A 29 -9.32 7.06 0.13
CA LEU A 29 -9.33 8.51 0.20
C LEU A 29 -10.65 9.06 0.77
N SER A 30 -11.78 8.46 0.41
CA SER A 30 -13.08 8.82 0.95
C SER A 30 -13.16 8.61 2.47
N MET A 31 -12.58 7.52 2.98
CA MET A 31 -12.47 7.28 4.43
C MET A 31 -11.66 8.36 5.13
N GLU A 32 -10.52 8.81 4.57
CA GLU A 32 -9.74 9.91 5.16
C GLU A 32 -10.54 11.21 5.22
N ARG A 33 -11.31 11.51 4.15
CA ARG A 33 -12.20 12.67 4.12
C ARG A 33 -13.31 12.58 5.18
N MET A 34 -13.90 11.41 5.36
CA MET A 34 -14.90 11.15 6.40
C MET A 34 -14.30 11.34 7.80
N PHE A 35 -13.12 10.81 8.06
CA PHE A 35 -12.43 11.00 9.35
C PHE A 35 -12.14 12.47 9.62
N HIS A 36 -11.69 13.21 8.61
CA HIS A 36 -11.47 14.65 8.75
C HIS A 36 -12.75 15.38 9.20
N TRP A 37 -13.87 15.17 8.53
CA TRP A 37 -15.14 15.82 8.89
C TRP A 37 -15.71 15.34 10.23
N THR A 38 -15.51 14.07 10.57
CA THR A 38 -15.88 13.53 11.88
C THR A 38 -15.06 14.19 12.98
N SER A 39 -13.76 14.38 12.77
CA SER A 39 -12.88 15.09 13.68
C SER A 39 -13.36 16.52 13.93
N VAL A 40 -13.67 17.24 12.86
CA VAL A 40 -14.18 18.62 12.95
C VAL A 40 -15.52 18.69 13.70
N ALA A 41 -16.42 17.74 13.46
CA ALA A 41 -17.76 17.74 14.03
C ALA A 41 -17.83 17.30 15.50
N HIS A 42 -16.93 16.43 15.93
CA HIS A 42 -17.03 15.73 17.21
C HIS A 42 -15.80 15.86 18.12
N ASP A 43 -14.84 16.72 17.76
CA ASP A 43 -13.56 16.90 18.49
C ASP A 43 -12.81 15.58 18.73
N ILE A 44 -12.82 14.70 17.71
CA ILE A 44 -12.12 13.43 17.72
C ILE A 44 -10.79 13.59 16.99
N HIS A 45 -9.68 13.26 17.65
CA HIS A 45 -8.38 13.23 17.01
C HIS A 45 -8.15 11.89 16.31
N PHE A 46 -7.60 11.92 15.09
CA PHE A 46 -7.27 10.71 14.33
C PHE A 46 -5.91 10.82 13.65
N VAL A 47 -5.33 9.67 13.36
CA VAL A 47 -4.13 9.54 12.51
C VAL A 47 -4.46 8.56 11.40
N ALA A 48 -4.27 8.98 10.15
CA ALA A 48 -4.44 8.12 8.98
C ALA A 48 -3.08 7.61 8.50
N LEU A 49 -2.80 6.33 8.70
CA LEU A 49 -1.57 5.69 8.23
C LEU A 49 -1.75 5.22 6.78
N ARG A 50 -0.86 5.66 5.91
CA ARG A 50 -0.86 5.32 4.47
C ARG A 50 0.22 4.29 4.16
N TYR A 51 -0.09 3.00 4.36
CA TYR A 51 0.83 1.91 4.05
C TYR A 51 1.03 1.73 2.54
N PHE A 52 2.27 1.49 2.11
CA PHE A 52 2.59 1.14 0.72
C PHE A 52 2.59 -0.37 0.53
N ASN A 53 3.49 -1.07 1.18
CA ASN A 53 3.60 -2.52 1.12
C ASN A 53 3.84 -3.05 2.54
N ALA A 54 2.79 -3.57 3.15
CA ALA A 54 2.92 -4.29 4.40
C ALA A 54 3.53 -5.68 4.11
N CYS A 55 4.48 -6.11 4.92
CA CYS A 55 5.08 -7.44 4.80
C CYS A 55 5.44 -8.01 6.16
N GLY A 56 5.64 -9.31 6.19
CA GLY A 56 6.03 -10.04 7.37
C GLY A 56 5.12 -11.24 7.63
N ALA A 57 5.55 -12.08 8.56
CA ALA A 57 4.81 -13.22 9.03
C ALA A 57 4.95 -13.36 10.56
N HIS A 58 4.00 -14.02 11.18
CA HIS A 58 4.06 -14.23 12.62
C HIS A 58 5.26 -15.14 12.98
N PRO A 59 5.99 -14.87 14.07
CA PRO A 59 7.17 -15.64 14.46
C PRO A 59 6.95 -17.15 14.65
N ASN A 60 5.71 -17.57 14.95
CA ASN A 60 5.40 -18.99 15.08
C ASN A 60 5.34 -19.76 13.74
N GLY A 61 5.43 -19.06 12.60
CA GLY A 61 5.40 -19.65 11.28
C GLY A 61 4.04 -20.16 10.77
N ASN A 62 2.98 -20.02 11.55
CA ASN A 62 1.66 -20.57 11.22
C ASN A 62 0.71 -19.53 10.59
N ILE A 63 1.10 -18.26 10.56
CA ILE A 63 0.30 -17.15 10.02
C ILE A 63 1.16 -16.38 9.03
N GLY A 64 0.69 -16.25 7.80
CA GLY A 64 1.37 -15.53 6.73
C GLY A 64 0.43 -15.20 5.59
N GLU A 65 1.01 -14.69 4.50
CA GLU A 65 0.30 -14.35 3.27
C GLU A 65 -0.05 -15.61 2.48
N ALA A 66 -1.30 -15.69 1.97
CA ALA A 66 -1.77 -16.81 1.16
C ALA A 66 -2.86 -16.34 0.17
N HIS A 67 -2.48 -15.52 -0.82
CA HIS A 67 -3.37 -15.11 -1.88
C HIS A 67 -3.26 -16.01 -3.13
N ASP A 68 -4.40 -16.35 -3.72
CA ASP A 68 -4.49 -17.05 -5.00
C ASP A 68 -5.57 -16.39 -5.88
N PRO A 69 -5.21 -15.77 -7.02
CA PRO A 69 -3.84 -15.52 -7.49
C PRO A 69 -3.10 -14.44 -6.67
N GLU A 70 -1.79 -14.62 -6.51
CA GLU A 70 -0.94 -13.63 -5.82
C GLU A 70 -0.68 -12.40 -6.69
N THR A 71 -1.00 -11.23 -6.15
CA THR A 71 -0.88 -9.93 -6.84
C THR A 71 0.03 -8.93 -6.11
N HIS A 72 0.41 -9.23 -4.87
CA HIS A 72 1.24 -8.33 -4.08
C HIS A 72 2.72 -8.46 -4.43
N LEU A 73 3.40 -7.31 -4.52
CA LEU A 73 4.77 -7.23 -5.01
C LEU A 73 5.75 -8.10 -4.24
N ILE A 74 5.73 -8.02 -2.90
CA ILE A 74 6.72 -8.72 -2.06
C ILE A 74 6.61 -10.24 -2.19
N PRO A 75 5.44 -10.88 -2.06
CA PRO A 75 5.29 -12.30 -2.33
C PRO A 75 5.69 -12.69 -3.76
N ILE A 76 5.33 -11.88 -4.77
CA ILE A 76 5.71 -12.14 -6.16
C ILE A 76 7.24 -12.16 -6.34
N VAL A 77 7.93 -11.19 -5.75
CA VAL A 77 9.41 -11.13 -5.80
C VAL A 77 10.01 -12.35 -5.13
N LEU A 78 9.47 -12.78 -4.00
CA LEU A 78 9.96 -13.95 -3.27
C LEU A 78 9.73 -15.29 -4.00
N GLN A 79 8.77 -15.36 -4.92
CA GLN A 79 8.54 -16.54 -5.75
C GLN A 79 9.70 -16.82 -6.73
N VAL A 80 10.51 -15.81 -7.06
CA VAL A 80 11.64 -15.98 -7.98
C VAL A 80 12.77 -16.82 -7.37
N PRO A 81 13.33 -16.49 -6.19
CA PRO A 81 14.36 -17.31 -5.56
C PRO A 81 13.85 -18.70 -5.16
N ASN A 82 12.53 -18.85 -4.93
CA ASN A 82 11.92 -20.14 -4.63
C ASN A 82 11.65 -21.01 -5.87
N GLY A 83 12.02 -20.53 -7.09
CA GLY A 83 11.83 -21.26 -8.33
C GLY A 83 10.38 -21.37 -8.82
N GLN A 84 9.44 -20.70 -8.17
CA GLN A 84 8.03 -20.70 -8.54
C GLN A 84 7.71 -19.78 -9.72
N ARG A 85 8.64 -18.86 -10.04
CA ARG A 85 8.47 -17.88 -11.13
C ARG A 85 9.82 -17.52 -11.74
N SER A 86 9.89 -17.41 -13.06
CA SER A 86 11.15 -17.11 -13.77
C SER A 86 11.56 -15.64 -13.73
N ARG A 87 10.58 -14.72 -13.69
CA ARG A 87 10.79 -13.26 -13.57
C ARG A 87 9.60 -12.61 -12.88
N PRO A 88 9.82 -11.54 -12.08
CA PRO A 88 8.72 -10.74 -11.53
C PRO A 88 8.14 -9.87 -12.66
N GLN A 89 7.02 -10.26 -13.22
CA GLN A 89 6.30 -9.47 -14.24
C GLN A 89 5.77 -8.13 -13.69
N ALA A 90 5.72 -7.98 -12.36
CA ALA A 90 5.23 -6.78 -11.69
C ALA A 90 6.13 -5.55 -11.80
N LEU A 91 7.36 -5.68 -12.30
CA LEU A 91 8.30 -4.56 -12.43
C LEU A 91 7.99 -3.59 -13.58
N THR A 92 6.92 -3.82 -14.34
CA THR A 92 6.48 -2.89 -15.38
C THR A 92 5.62 -1.74 -14.82
N GLN A 93 5.05 -1.90 -13.64
CA GLN A 93 4.48 -0.78 -12.88
C GLN A 93 5.57 -0.22 -11.98
N ARG A 94 5.83 1.07 -12.08
CA ARG A 94 6.79 1.79 -11.24
C ARG A 94 6.35 1.69 -9.78
N SER A 95 6.70 0.58 -9.13
CA SER A 95 6.50 0.41 -7.71
C SER A 95 7.63 1.12 -6.99
N VAL A 96 7.30 2.26 -6.42
CA VAL A 96 8.22 3.02 -5.59
C VAL A 96 8.24 2.38 -4.22
N PHE A 97 9.39 1.85 -3.84
CA PHE A 97 9.64 1.46 -2.46
C PHE A 97 9.91 2.70 -1.63
N VAL A 98 9.06 3.00 -0.67
CA VAL A 98 9.42 3.83 0.47
C VAL A 98 9.61 2.89 1.65
N SER A 99 10.86 2.66 2.00
CA SER A 99 11.25 2.03 3.24
C SER A 99 11.43 3.14 4.27
N GLU A 100 10.42 3.48 5.02
CA GLU A 100 10.63 4.06 6.33
C GLU A 100 10.22 3.01 7.36
N MET A 101 11.23 2.39 7.93
CA MET A 101 11.13 1.71 9.21
C MET A 101 11.28 2.77 10.30
N LEU A 102 10.25 2.94 11.11
CA LEU A 102 10.38 3.43 12.48
C LEU A 102 10.59 2.25 13.41
#